data_27fb532575ffdcfce97e052cf6a5fc27
#
_entry.id   27fb532575ffdcfce97e052cf6a5fc27
#
_cell.length_a   1.000
_cell.length_b   1.000
_cell.length_c   1.000
_cell.angle_alpha   90.00
_cell.angle_beta   90.00
_cell.angle_gamma   90.00
#
_symmetry.space_group_name_H-M   'P 1'
#
loop_
_entity.id
_entity.type
_entity.pdbx_description
1 polymer ?
#
loop_
_entity_poly.entity_id
_entity_poly.type
_entity_poly.pdbx_seq_one_letter_code
_entity_poly.pdbx_strand_id
1 'polypeptide(L)'
;FNDKNLHNKKFTLYHGDMTDSSSLIGILNKVKPTEIYNLAAQSHVQVSFEIPEYTANSDAIGVLRLLEAVRSANLINKTKIYQASTSELYGKVREIPQNERTPFYPRSPYAVAKQYAYWIVVNYREAYNFFACNGILFNHESPLRGETFVTRKITIGLSRIKLGLQKDLVLGNLNAKRDWGHAEDYAEAMWKMMQLKNPDDFVIATGKQYSVRDFVNISAKNLGISIKWLGKGINEKGI
;
A
#
# COMPACT_ATOMS: atom_id res chain seq x y z
N PHE A 1 20.61 0.05 6.83
CA PHE A 1 20.08 -0.92 5.84
C PHE A 1 21.05 -2.11 5.74
N ASN A 2 20.73 -3.23 6.41
CA ASN A 2 21.46 -4.51 6.30
C ASN A 2 20.78 -5.43 5.26
N ASP A 3 20.40 -4.90 4.11
CA ASP A 3 19.84 -5.70 3.05
C ASP A 3 20.98 -6.35 2.25
N LYS A 4 21.02 -7.68 2.24
CA LYS A 4 22.01 -8.47 1.48
C LYS A 4 22.03 -8.16 -0.01
N ASN A 5 20.93 -7.59 -0.55
CA ASN A 5 20.82 -7.19 -1.94
C ASN A 5 21.59 -5.91 -2.27
N LEU A 6 21.89 -5.04 -1.29
CA LEU A 6 22.66 -3.80 -1.51
C LEU A 6 24.09 -4.04 -2.04
N HIS A 7 24.63 -5.25 -1.84
CA HIS A 7 25.93 -5.66 -2.34
C HIS A 7 25.87 -6.49 -3.63
N ASN A 8 24.66 -6.70 -4.17
CA ASN A 8 24.50 -7.45 -5.40
C ASN A 8 24.80 -6.56 -6.61
N LYS A 9 25.72 -6.96 -7.50
CA LYS A 9 26.06 -6.25 -8.74
C LYS A 9 24.86 -6.01 -9.67
N LYS A 10 23.73 -6.74 -9.46
CA LYS A 10 22.49 -6.58 -10.20
C LYS A 10 21.55 -5.53 -9.58
N PHE A 11 21.90 -4.96 -8.43
CA PHE A 11 21.12 -3.96 -7.73
C PHE A 11 21.84 -2.61 -7.76
N THR A 12 21.13 -1.55 -8.17
CA THR A 12 21.65 -0.17 -8.17
C THR A 12 20.63 0.73 -7.47
N LEU A 13 21.07 1.46 -6.45
CA LEU A 13 20.26 2.43 -5.72
C LEU A 13 20.45 3.83 -6.28
N TYR A 14 19.36 4.55 -6.53
CA TYR A 14 19.33 5.96 -6.90
C TYR A 14 18.52 6.75 -5.88
N HIS A 15 18.95 7.97 -5.59
CA HIS A 15 18.12 8.94 -4.89
C HIS A 15 17.11 9.51 -5.88
N GLY A 16 15.84 9.54 -5.50
CA GLY A 16 14.76 10.10 -6.30
C GLY A 16 13.63 10.58 -5.41
N ASP A 17 12.89 11.57 -5.88
CA ASP A 17 11.74 12.12 -5.18
C ASP A 17 10.56 12.28 -6.15
N MET A 18 9.38 11.81 -5.76
CA MET A 18 8.14 11.94 -6.55
C MET A 18 7.70 13.40 -6.68
N THR A 19 8.23 14.30 -5.86
CA THR A 19 7.96 15.74 -5.94
C THR A 19 8.91 16.49 -6.87
N ASP A 20 9.96 15.82 -7.39
CA ASP A 20 10.97 16.39 -8.29
C ASP A 20 10.99 15.71 -9.67
N SER A 21 10.42 16.38 -10.67
CA SER A 21 10.37 15.89 -12.05
C SER A 21 11.78 15.73 -12.66
N SER A 22 12.73 16.59 -12.32
CA SER A 22 14.08 16.56 -12.90
C SER A 22 14.83 15.31 -12.44
N SER A 23 14.69 14.94 -11.18
CA SER A 23 15.23 13.71 -10.61
C SER A 23 14.68 12.47 -11.31
N LEU A 24 13.35 12.40 -11.48
CA LEU A 24 12.70 11.27 -12.16
C LEU A 24 13.15 11.14 -13.62
N ILE A 25 13.18 12.25 -14.37
CA ILE A 25 13.63 12.27 -15.77
C ILE A 25 15.10 11.81 -15.86
N GLY A 26 15.96 12.31 -14.99
CA GLY A 26 17.38 11.95 -14.95
C GLY A 26 17.59 10.45 -14.72
N ILE A 27 16.87 9.88 -13.76
CA ILE A 27 16.93 8.44 -13.45
C ILE A 27 16.41 7.61 -14.64
N LEU A 28 15.25 7.97 -15.22
CA LEU A 28 14.66 7.21 -16.33
C LEU A 28 15.52 7.24 -17.59
N ASN A 29 16.13 8.37 -17.93
CA ASN A 29 17.06 8.49 -19.05
C ASN A 29 18.31 7.61 -18.87
N LYS A 30 18.79 7.48 -17.62
CA LYS A 30 19.95 6.66 -17.28
C LYS A 30 19.62 5.17 -17.27
N VAL A 31 18.50 4.79 -16.65
CA VAL A 31 18.14 3.39 -16.40
C VAL A 31 17.43 2.76 -17.62
N LYS A 32 16.53 3.51 -18.25
CA LYS A 32 15.66 3.05 -19.34
C LYS A 32 14.96 1.71 -19.02
N PRO A 33 14.19 1.67 -17.91
CA PRO A 33 13.64 0.42 -17.40
C PRO A 33 12.60 -0.17 -18.36
N THR A 34 12.49 -1.50 -18.35
CA THR A 34 11.40 -2.21 -19.05
C THR A 34 10.14 -2.30 -18.22
N GLU A 35 10.27 -2.26 -16.90
CA GLU A 35 9.17 -2.28 -15.94
C GLU A 35 9.41 -1.27 -14.82
N ILE A 36 8.36 -0.57 -14.42
CA ILE A 36 8.35 0.33 -13.26
C ILE A 36 7.25 -0.14 -12.31
N TYR A 37 7.62 -0.41 -11.06
CA TYR A 37 6.69 -0.68 -9.96
C TYR A 37 6.66 0.54 -9.05
N ASN A 38 5.68 1.42 -9.27
CA ASN A 38 5.53 2.62 -8.44
C ASN A 38 4.84 2.28 -7.12
N LEU A 39 5.64 2.13 -6.06
CA LEU A 39 5.19 1.93 -4.68
C LEU A 39 5.41 3.17 -3.81
N ALA A 40 5.94 4.24 -4.39
CA ALA A 40 6.25 5.47 -3.68
C ALA A 40 4.98 6.21 -3.25
N ALA A 41 4.85 6.48 -1.98
CA ALA A 41 3.75 7.26 -1.40
C ALA A 41 4.04 7.68 0.06
N GLN A 42 3.39 8.74 0.50
CA GLN A 42 3.11 8.97 1.91
C GLN A 42 1.91 8.08 2.30
N SER A 43 2.17 6.84 2.75
CA SER A 43 1.14 5.78 2.84
C SER A 43 0.41 5.70 4.19
N HIS A 44 0.72 6.56 5.14
CA HIS A 44 0.10 6.54 6.46
C HIS A 44 -1.16 7.41 6.48
N VAL A 45 -2.35 6.79 6.52
CA VAL A 45 -3.64 7.48 6.42
C VAL A 45 -3.79 8.59 7.47
N GLN A 46 -3.45 8.33 8.75
CA GLN A 46 -3.57 9.35 9.80
C GLN A 46 -2.67 10.57 9.51
N VAL A 47 -1.44 10.34 9.11
CA VAL A 47 -0.47 11.41 8.77
C VAL A 47 -0.96 12.27 7.60
N SER A 48 -1.75 11.70 6.67
CA SER A 48 -2.30 12.47 5.56
C SER A 48 -3.25 13.61 5.99
N PHE A 49 -3.85 13.51 7.19
CA PHE A 49 -4.65 14.61 7.75
C PHE A 49 -3.78 15.73 8.34
N GLU A 50 -2.55 15.42 8.73
CA GLU A 50 -1.59 16.38 9.30
C GLU A 50 -0.82 17.12 8.21
N ILE A 51 -0.50 16.42 7.10
CA ILE A 51 0.27 16.95 5.97
C ILE A 51 -0.43 16.70 4.62
N PRO A 52 -1.67 17.21 4.41
CA PRO A 52 -2.48 16.88 3.23
C PRO A 52 -1.87 17.38 1.92
N GLU A 53 -1.23 18.53 1.90
CA GLU A 53 -0.59 19.09 0.70
C GLU A 53 0.60 18.24 0.24
N TYR A 54 1.46 17.84 1.17
CA TYR A 54 2.58 16.96 0.84
C TYR A 54 2.06 15.60 0.33
N THR A 55 1.03 15.05 0.98
CA THR A 55 0.40 13.80 0.54
C THR A 55 -0.14 13.94 -0.89
N ALA A 56 -0.84 15.02 -1.21
CA ALA A 56 -1.32 15.28 -2.57
C ALA A 56 -0.16 15.45 -3.57
N ASN A 57 0.88 16.17 -3.19
CA ASN A 57 2.02 16.44 -4.05
C ASN A 57 2.82 15.16 -4.38
N SER A 58 3.06 14.28 -3.40
CA SER A 58 3.78 13.02 -3.59
C SER A 58 2.91 11.94 -4.25
N ASP A 59 1.69 11.72 -3.73
CA ASP A 59 0.88 10.54 -4.05
C ASP A 59 -0.02 10.75 -5.27
N ALA A 60 -0.43 11.99 -5.56
CA ALA A 60 -1.23 12.34 -6.72
C ALA A 60 -0.36 12.90 -7.84
N ILE A 61 0.17 14.11 -7.64
CA ILE A 61 0.95 14.81 -8.68
C ILE A 61 2.27 14.09 -8.97
N GLY A 62 2.85 13.41 -7.99
CA GLY A 62 4.05 12.57 -8.20
C GLY A 62 3.84 11.48 -9.23
N VAL A 63 2.64 10.85 -9.27
CA VAL A 63 2.31 9.84 -10.28
C VAL A 63 2.21 10.47 -11.68
N LEU A 64 1.59 11.65 -11.79
CA LEU A 64 1.59 12.41 -13.06
C LEU A 64 3.02 12.74 -13.50
N ARG A 65 3.90 13.20 -12.59
CA ARG A 65 5.30 13.46 -12.91
C ARG A 65 6.04 12.23 -13.43
N LEU A 66 5.79 11.05 -12.82
CA LEU A 66 6.38 9.80 -13.28
C LEU A 66 5.93 9.45 -14.70
N LEU A 67 4.63 9.55 -14.99
CA LEU A 67 4.08 9.30 -16.34
C LEU A 67 4.67 10.28 -17.36
N GLU A 68 4.74 11.57 -17.04
CA GLU A 68 5.36 12.58 -17.88
C GLU A 68 6.87 12.36 -18.06
N ALA A 69 7.56 11.90 -17.04
CA ALA A 69 8.98 11.56 -17.15
C ALA A 69 9.21 10.36 -18.10
N VAL A 70 8.35 9.32 -18.06
CA VAL A 70 8.39 8.21 -19.01
C VAL A 70 8.09 8.68 -20.43
N ARG A 71 7.11 9.58 -20.60
CA ARG A 71 6.76 10.18 -21.90
C ARG A 71 7.90 11.01 -22.45
N SER A 72 8.47 11.89 -21.66
CA SER A 72 9.59 12.78 -22.04
C SER A 72 10.87 12.00 -22.38
N ALA A 73 11.09 10.86 -21.73
CA ALA A 73 12.21 9.97 -22.02
C ALA A 73 12.00 9.07 -23.27
N ASN A 74 10.87 9.22 -23.98
CA ASN A 74 10.47 8.37 -25.12
C ASN A 74 10.44 6.87 -24.80
N LEU A 75 9.92 6.52 -23.60
CA LEU A 75 9.87 5.15 -23.09
C LEU A 75 8.47 4.50 -23.16
N ILE A 76 7.44 5.19 -23.68
CA ILE A 76 6.05 4.71 -23.69
C ILE A 76 5.94 3.29 -24.25
N ASN A 77 6.56 3.02 -25.39
CA ASN A 77 6.48 1.71 -26.07
C ASN A 77 7.46 0.65 -25.53
N LYS A 78 8.23 0.99 -24.48
CA LYS A 78 9.31 0.13 -23.95
C LYS A 78 9.14 -0.20 -22.48
N THR A 79 8.40 0.64 -21.75
CA THR A 79 8.28 0.56 -20.30
C THR A 79 6.85 0.27 -19.90
N LYS A 80 6.65 -0.80 -19.17
CA LYS A 80 5.40 -1.10 -18.49
C LYS A 80 5.37 -0.46 -17.11
N ILE A 81 4.20 -0.01 -16.65
CA ILE A 81 4.06 0.69 -15.38
C ILE A 81 3.01 -0.02 -14.53
N TYR A 82 3.40 -0.42 -13.33
CA TYR A 82 2.50 -0.79 -12.25
C TYR A 82 2.36 0.38 -11.28
N GLN A 83 1.12 0.80 -11.03
CA GLN A 83 0.78 1.80 -10.01
C GLN A 83 0.14 1.11 -8.82
N ALA A 84 0.76 1.23 -7.65
CA ALA A 84 0.14 0.80 -6.40
C ALA A 84 -1.04 1.71 -6.07
N SER A 85 -2.23 1.18 -6.25
CA SER A 85 -3.47 1.77 -5.77
C SER A 85 -3.85 1.16 -4.41
N THR A 86 -5.07 1.34 -3.93
CA THR A 86 -5.45 0.98 -2.57
C THR A 86 -6.95 0.71 -2.43
N SER A 87 -7.34 -0.20 -1.56
CA SER A 87 -8.74 -0.40 -1.17
C SER A 87 -9.37 0.82 -0.45
N GLU A 88 -8.54 1.76 0.04
CA GLU A 88 -9.01 3.02 0.62
C GLU A 88 -9.78 3.91 -0.39
N LEU A 89 -9.63 3.66 -1.70
CA LEU A 89 -10.46 4.30 -2.74
C LEU A 89 -11.95 4.07 -2.49
N TYR A 90 -12.33 2.87 -2.07
CA TYR A 90 -13.72 2.52 -1.80
C TYR A 90 -14.30 3.29 -0.61
N GLY A 91 -13.50 3.60 0.40
CA GLY A 91 -13.82 4.44 1.53
C GLY A 91 -15.15 4.12 2.19
N LYS A 92 -16.19 4.97 2.00
CA LYS A 92 -17.57 4.64 2.39
C LYS A 92 -18.17 3.70 1.34
N VAL A 93 -17.94 2.41 1.52
CA VAL A 93 -18.28 1.33 0.60
C VAL A 93 -19.71 1.43 0.08
N ARG A 94 -19.89 1.32 -1.24
CA ARG A 94 -21.18 1.42 -1.93
C ARG A 94 -21.80 0.07 -2.27
N GLU A 95 -20.96 -0.98 -2.38
CA GLU A 95 -21.41 -2.36 -2.63
C GLU A 95 -20.47 -3.37 -1.96
N ILE A 96 -20.95 -4.57 -1.72
CA ILE A 96 -20.23 -5.68 -1.07
C ILE A 96 -20.55 -6.97 -1.83
N PRO A 97 -19.54 -7.75 -2.29
CA PRO A 97 -18.11 -7.43 -2.25
C PRO A 97 -17.73 -6.32 -3.24
N GLN A 98 -16.59 -5.64 -2.98
CA GLN A 98 -16.02 -4.64 -3.90
C GLN A 98 -15.35 -5.35 -5.08
N ASN A 99 -15.38 -4.69 -6.23
CA ASN A 99 -14.72 -5.11 -7.46
C ASN A 99 -14.17 -3.86 -8.21
N GLU A 100 -13.59 -4.05 -9.38
CA GLU A 100 -12.98 -2.98 -10.17
C GLU A 100 -13.98 -1.91 -10.66
N ARG A 101 -15.28 -2.22 -10.67
CA ARG A 101 -16.37 -1.32 -11.09
C ARG A 101 -17.07 -0.63 -9.94
N THR A 102 -16.76 -1.05 -8.69
CA THR A 102 -17.36 -0.44 -7.49
C THR A 102 -17.00 1.04 -7.42
N PRO A 103 -17.99 1.94 -7.31
CA PRO A 103 -17.73 3.37 -7.23
C PRO A 103 -16.86 3.74 -6.03
N PHE A 104 -15.86 4.58 -6.25
CA PHE A 104 -14.98 5.10 -5.20
C PHE A 104 -15.69 6.19 -4.38
N TYR A 105 -15.41 6.18 -3.07
CA TYR A 105 -15.86 7.20 -2.14
C TYR A 105 -14.83 7.44 -1.04
N PRO A 106 -13.65 8.01 -1.38
CA PRO A 106 -12.53 8.14 -0.46
C PRO A 106 -12.88 8.96 0.78
N ARG A 107 -12.24 8.64 1.92
CA ARG A 107 -12.54 9.25 3.23
C ARG A 107 -11.31 9.81 3.94
N SER A 108 -10.20 9.98 3.22
CA SER A 108 -8.98 10.60 3.73
C SER A 108 -8.23 11.35 2.63
N PRO A 109 -7.40 12.35 2.95
CA PRO A 109 -6.53 13.02 1.97
C PRO A 109 -5.65 12.03 1.19
N TYR A 110 -5.14 10.99 1.87
CA TYR A 110 -4.43 9.88 1.23
C TYR A 110 -5.28 9.19 0.16
N ALA A 111 -6.50 8.79 0.50
CA ALA A 111 -7.37 8.08 -0.45
C ALA A 111 -7.76 8.97 -1.64
N VAL A 112 -7.99 10.29 -1.42
CA VAL A 112 -8.27 11.25 -2.50
C VAL A 112 -7.06 11.40 -3.43
N ALA A 113 -5.84 11.50 -2.88
CA ALA A 113 -4.62 11.56 -3.67
C ALA A 113 -4.42 10.27 -4.50
N LYS A 114 -4.65 9.11 -3.90
CA LYS A 114 -4.60 7.82 -4.59
C LYS A 114 -5.69 7.66 -5.65
N GLN A 115 -6.86 8.27 -5.46
CA GLN A 115 -7.92 8.31 -6.49
C GLN A 115 -7.50 9.14 -7.70
N TYR A 116 -6.85 10.28 -7.49
CA TYR A 116 -6.25 11.02 -8.61
C TYR A 116 -5.22 10.17 -9.34
N ALA A 117 -4.31 9.52 -8.59
CA ALA A 117 -3.29 8.64 -9.15
C ALA A 117 -3.88 7.50 -10.00
N TYR A 118 -4.97 6.88 -9.51
CA TYR A 118 -5.69 5.85 -10.26
C TYR A 118 -6.20 6.38 -11.60
N TRP A 119 -6.94 7.48 -11.57
CA TRP A 119 -7.56 8.01 -12.79
C TRP A 119 -6.57 8.62 -13.78
N ILE A 120 -5.46 9.21 -13.31
CA ILE A 120 -4.45 9.71 -14.24
C ILE A 120 -3.73 8.57 -14.95
N VAL A 121 -3.54 7.41 -14.31
CA VAL A 121 -3.01 6.19 -14.94
C VAL A 121 -3.96 5.67 -16.01
N VAL A 122 -5.26 5.58 -15.70
CA VAL A 122 -6.30 5.19 -16.68
C VAL A 122 -6.29 6.15 -17.88
N ASN A 123 -6.28 7.47 -17.61
CA ASN A 123 -6.26 8.49 -18.67
C ASN A 123 -5.03 8.36 -19.58
N TYR A 124 -3.82 8.14 -19.02
CA TYR A 124 -2.61 7.98 -19.81
C TYR A 124 -2.59 6.68 -20.60
N ARG A 125 -3.15 5.61 -20.06
CA ARG A 125 -3.35 4.34 -20.77
C ARG A 125 -4.22 4.54 -22.02
N GLU A 126 -5.34 5.26 -21.86
CA GLU A 126 -6.29 5.49 -22.95
C GLU A 126 -5.84 6.56 -23.96
N ALA A 127 -5.28 7.67 -23.48
CA ALA A 127 -4.92 8.81 -24.32
C ALA A 127 -3.58 8.64 -25.05
N TYR A 128 -2.62 7.95 -24.42
CA TYR A 128 -1.25 7.85 -24.94
C TYR A 128 -0.77 6.42 -25.16
N ASN A 129 -1.65 5.42 -25.03
CA ASN A 129 -1.31 3.99 -25.19
C ASN A 129 -0.21 3.50 -24.22
N PHE A 130 -0.16 4.02 -23.00
CA PHE A 130 0.74 3.47 -21.99
C PHE A 130 0.33 2.04 -21.63
N PHE A 131 1.33 1.16 -21.48
CA PHE A 131 1.09 -0.07 -20.73
C PHE A 131 1.16 0.29 -19.24
N ALA A 132 0.02 0.60 -18.63
CA ALA A 132 -0.05 1.00 -17.23
C ALA A 132 -1.23 0.33 -16.53
N CYS A 133 -0.95 -0.39 -15.43
CA CYS A 133 -1.92 -1.12 -14.62
C CYS A 133 -2.06 -0.49 -13.23
N ASN A 134 -3.29 -0.42 -12.71
CA ASN A 134 -3.51 -0.13 -11.30
C ASN A 134 -3.80 -1.43 -10.53
N GLY A 135 -3.09 -1.66 -9.43
CA GLY A 135 -3.43 -2.70 -8.46
C GLY A 135 -4.20 -2.09 -7.28
N ILE A 136 -5.49 -2.36 -7.16
CA ILE A 136 -6.32 -1.94 -6.03
C ILE A 136 -6.07 -2.93 -4.89
N LEU A 137 -5.02 -2.65 -4.11
CA LEU A 137 -4.54 -3.57 -3.09
C LEU A 137 -5.34 -3.44 -1.80
N PHE A 138 -5.81 -4.57 -1.29
CA PHE A 138 -6.24 -4.70 0.10
C PHE A 138 -5.02 -4.82 1.02
N ASN A 139 -5.23 -4.92 2.34
CA ASN A 139 -4.12 -4.92 3.28
C ASN A 139 -3.23 -6.15 3.08
N HIS A 140 -1.94 -5.94 2.99
CA HIS A 140 -0.95 -7.01 2.83
C HIS A 140 0.20 -6.82 3.81
N GLU A 141 0.54 -7.90 4.48
CA GLU A 141 1.37 -7.90 5.67
C GLU A 141 2.52 -8.88 5.54
N SER A 142 3.59 -8.60 6.27
CA SER A 142 4.74 -9.49 6.41
C SER A 142 5.50 -9.19 7.71
N PRO A 143 6.51 -10.01 8.08
CA PRO A 143 7.43 -9.67 9.17
C PRO A 143 8.18 -8.34 8.97
N LEU A 144 8.24 -7.83 7.74
CA LEU A 144 8.88 -6.54 7.39
C LEU A 144 7.92 -5.34 7.43
N ARG A 145 6.65 -5.54 7.81
CA ARG A 145 5.68 -4.45 7.94
C ARG A 145 6.16 -3.36 8.90
N GLY A 146 5.95 -2.10 8.56
CA GLY A 146 6.29 -0.98 9.43
C GLY A 146 5.62 -1.07 10.82
N GLU A 147 6.34 -0.75 11.88
CA GLU A 147 5.92 -0.98 13.28
C GLU A 147 4.70 -0.17 13.70
N THR A 148 4.41 0.94 13.03
CA THR A 148 3.25 1.80 13.30
C THR A 148 1.93 1.22 12.75
N PHE A 149 1.99 0.25 11.83
CA PHE A 149 0.80 -0.39 11.30
C PHE A 149 0.24 -1.44 12.27
N VAL A 150 -1.10 -1.54 12.29
CA VAL A 150 -1.85 -2.27 13.31
C VAL A 150 -1.38 -3.71 13.53
N THR A 151 -1.12 -4.46 12.49
CA THR A 151 -0.70 -5.86 12.58
C THR A 151 0.67 -5.99 13.24
N ARG A 152 1.65 -5.20 12.78
CA ARG A 152 2.99 -5.21 13.34
C ARG A 152 3.03 -4.65 14.76
N LYS A 153 2.26 -3.59 15.02
CA LYS A 153 2.07 -3.04 16.36
C LYS A 153 1.56 -4.10 17.34
N ILE A 154 0.58 -4.92 16.92
CA ILE A 154 0.03 -6.00 17.75
C ILE A 154 1.07 -7.08 18.02
N THR A 155 1.74 -7.60 16.97
CA THR A 155 2.70 -8.68 17.14
C THR A 155 3.90 -8.28 18.01
N ILE A 156 4.44 -7.08 17.83
CA ILE A 156 5.53 -6.54 18.65
C ILE A 156 5.03 -6.31 20.09
N GLY A 157 3.88 -5.64 20.25
CA GLY A 157 3.34 -5.31 21.58
C GLY A 157 3.07 -6.56 22.43
N LEU A 158 2.40 -7.57 21.86
CA LEU A 158 2.14 -8.82 22.57
C LEU A 158 3.43 -9.59 22.88
N SER A 159 4.40 -9.59 22.00
CA SER A 159 5.71 -10.21 22.25
C SER A 159 6.45 -9.51 23.39
N ARG A 160 6.44 -8.17 23.42
CA ARG A 160 7.03 -7.38 24.52
C ARG A 160 6.31 -7.61 25.84
N ILE A 161 4.98 -7.69 25.84
CA ILE A 161 4.21 -8.02 27.05
C ILE A 161 4.60 -9.39 27.59
N LYS A 162 4.69 -10.41 26.74
CA LYS A 162 5.11 -11.74 27.14
C LYS A 162 6.51 -11.78 27.76
N LEU A 163 7.41 -10.94 27.26
CA LEU A 163 8.79 -10.82 27.76
C LEU A 163 8.93 -9.88 28.98
N GLY A 164 7.83 -9.30 29.47
CA GLY A 164 7.86 -8.34 30.58
C GLY A 164 8.48 -6.97 30.22
N LEU A 165 8.66 -6.69 28.93
CA LEU A 165 9.25 -5.44 28.43
C LEU A 165 8.23 -4.32 28.21
N GLN A 166 6.92 -4.65 28.26
CA GLN A 166 5.82 -3.73 28.07
C GLN A 166 4.64 -4.19 28.91
N LYS A 167 3.94 -3.24 29.54
CA LYS A 167 2.81 -3.53 30.41
C LYS A 167 1.50 -3.62 29.63
N ASP A 168 1.25 -2.66 28.75
CA ASP A 168 -0.03 -2.46 28.09
C ASP A 168 0.17 -2.25 26.57
N LEU A 169 -0.82 -2.68 25.76
CA LEU A 169 -0.92 -2.37 24.35
C LEU A 169 -2.23 -1.62 24.09
N VAL A 170 -2.12 -0.34 23.69
CA VAL A 170 -3.29 0.48 23.37
C VAL A 170 -3.62 0.33 21.88
N LEU A 171 -4.85 -0.04 21.60
CA LEU A 171 -5.38 -0.21 20.25
C LEU A 171 -6.65 0.65 20.07
N GLY A 172 -6.94 0.98 18.81
CA GLY A 172 -8.19 1.66 18.44
C GLY A 172 -9.38 0.70 18.36
N ASN A 173 -10.22 0.88 17.33
CA ASN A 173 -11.43 0.07 17.14
C ASN A 173 -11.12 -1.41 16.87
N LEU A 174 -11.36 -2.26 17.86
CA LEU A 174 -11.13 -3.70 17.77
C LEU A 174 -12.09 -4.42 16.81
N ASN A 175 -13.24 -3.82 16.49
CA ASN A 175 -14.25 -4.41 15.62
C ASN A 175 -14.06 -4.02 14.13
N ALA A 176 -13.09 -3.15 13.84
CA ALA A 176 -12.74 -2.83 12.46
C ALA A 176 -12.28 -4.10 11.72
N LYS A 177 -12.92 -4.37 10.59
CA LYS A 177 -12.60 -5.52 9.75
C LYS A 177 -11.66 -5.13 8.63
N ARG A 178 -10.75 -6.03 8.29
CA ARG A 178 -9.81 -5.89 7.17
C ARG A 178 -9.63 -7.24 6.47
N ASP A 179 -9.43 -7.18 5.17
CA ASP A 179 -8.88 -8.30 4.41
C ASP A 179 -7.35 -8.18 4.47
N TRP A 180 -6.69 -9.16 5.08
CA TRP A 180 -5.23 -9.21 5.20
C TRP A 180 -4.68 -10.41 4.44
N GLY A 181 -3.82 -10.16 3.48
CA GLY A 181 -3.06 -11.17 2.75
C GLY A 181 -1.58 -11.13 3.08
N HIS A 182 -0.81 -12.06 2.52
CA HIS A 182 0.64 -12.05 2.65
C HIS A 182 1.28 -11.19 1.55
N ALA A 183 2.26 -10.36 1.90
CA ALA A 183 2.86 -9.41 0.96
C ALA A 183 3.54 -10.08 -0.24
N GLU A 184 4.02 -11.32 -0.11
CA GLU A 184 4.63 -12.10 -1.18
C GLU A 184 3.62 -12.41 -2.29
N ASP A 185 2.38 -12.83 -1.92
CA ASP A 185 1.30 -13.09 -2.88
C ASP A 185 0.94 -11.82 -3.66
N TYR A 186 0.95 -10.67 -2.97
CA TYR A 186 0.69 -9.37 -3.61
C TYR A 186 1.83 -8.96 -4.55
N ALA A 187 3.07 -9.20 -4.17
CA ALA A 187 4.21 -8.96 -5.06
C ALA A 187 4.15 -9.84 -6.32
N GLU A 188 3.78 -11.11 -6.18
CA GLU A 188 3.56 -12.01 -7.31
C GLU A 188 2.41 -11.53 -8.20
N ALA A 189 1.30 -11.04 -7.61
CA ALA A 189 0.18 -10.48 -8.35
C ALA A 189 0.60 -9.24 -9.15
N MET A 190 1.38 -8.32 -8.56
CA MET A 190 1.92 -7.14 -9.24
C MET A 190 2.74 -7.56 -10.48
N TRP A 191 3.62 -8.55 -10.32
CA TRP A 191 4.42 -9.06 -11.43
C TRP A 191 3.54 -9.71 -12.51
N LYS A 192 2.56 -10.55 -12.15
CA LYS A 192 1.65 -11.18 -13.10
C LYS A 192 0.86 -10.18 -13.94
N MET A 193 0.38 -9.09 -13.31
CA MET A 193 -0.32 -8.01 -14.01
C MET A 193 0.56 -7.40 -15.12
N MET A 194 1.85 -7.25 -14.85
CA MET A 194 2.82 -6.71 -15.82
C MET A 194 3.17 -7.68 -16.94
N GLN A 195 2.84 -8.98 -16.82
CA GLN A 195 3.07 -9.98 -17.87
C GLN A 195 1.87 -10.12 -18.82
N LEU A 196 0.76 -9.45 -18.58
CA LEU A 196 -0.42 -9.49 -19.45
C LEU A 196 -0.14 -8.88 -20.83
N LYS A 197 -0.98 -9.26 -21.79
CA LYS A 197 -0.92 -8.68 -23.15
C LYS A 197 -1.43 -7.25 -23.19
N ASN A 198 -2.50 -6.96 -22.42
CA ASN A 198 -3.11 -5.64 -22.35
C ASN A 198 -3.13 -5.17 -20.89
N PRO A 199 -2.89 -3.88 -20.63
CA PRO A 199 -2.97 -3.32 -19.29
C PRO A 199 -4.43 -3.19 -18.85
N ASP A 200 -4.68 -3.39 -17.55
CA ASP A 200 -5.99 -3.20 -16.93
C ASP A 200 -5.82 -2.88 -15.43
N ASP A 201 -6.93 -2.72 -14.72
CA ASP A 201 -6.99 -2.47 -13.30
C ASP A 201 -7.49 -3.72 -12.58
N PHE A 202 -6.91 -4.04 -11.42
CA PHE A 202 -7.17 -5.30 -10.72
C PHE A 202 -7.33 -5.10 -9.22
N VAL A 203 -8.36 -5.70 -8.65
CA VAL A 203 -8.52 -5.86 -7.21
C VAL A 203 -7.68 -7.04 -6.73
N ILE A 204 -6.82 -6.79 -5.76
CA ILE A 204 -6.00 -7.83 -5.12
C ILE A 204 -6.40 -7.95 -3.65
N ALA A 205 -7.06 -9.05 -3.32
CA ALA A 205 -7.61 -9.35 -2.00
C ALA A 205 -7.64 -10.86 -1.76
N THR A 206 -7.76 -11.28 -0.50
CA THR A 206 -7.93 -12.70 -0.14
C THR A 206 -9.40 -13.14 -0.18
N GLY A 207 -10.34 -12.21 -0.16
CA GLY A 207 -11.77 -12.46 -0.05
C GLY A 207 -12.24 -12.82 1.36
N LYS A 208 -11.35 -12.73 2.36
CA LYS A 208 -11.67 -13.03 3.77
C LYS A 208 -11.39 -11.84 4.67
N GLN A 209 -12.33 -11.54 5.55
CA GLN A 209 -12.19 -10.45 6.51
C GLN A 209 -12.02 -10.97 7.93
N TYR A 210 -11.12 -10.31 8.66
CA TYR A 210 -10.90 -10.51 10.09
C TYR A 210 -10.99 -9.18 10.82
N SER A 211 -11.49 -9.20 12.04
CA SER A 211 -11.45 -8.02 12.91
C SER A 211 -10.06 -7.83 13.52
N VAL A 212 -9.77 -6.62 13.98
CA VAL A 212 -8.55 -6.36 14.76
C VAL A 212 -8.51 -7.25 16.01
N ARG A 213 -9.67 -7.50 16.62
CA ARG A 213 -9.83 -8.43 17.75
C ARG A 213 -9.40 -9.86 17.39
N ASP A 214 -9.85 -10.37 16.25
CA ASP A 214 -9.47 -11.71 15.79
C ASP A 214 -7.95 -11.80 15.61
N PHE A 215 -7.34 -10.77 15.03
CA PHE A 215 -5.89 -10.71 14.86
C PHE A 215 -5.14 -10.69 16.20
N VAL A 216 -5.64 -9.93 17.19
CA VAL A 216 -5.08 -9.93 18.55
C VAL A 216 -5.18 -11.31 19.18
N ASN A 217 -6.36 -11.95 19.11
CA ASN A 217 -6.59 -13.25 19.69
C ASN A 217 -5.70 -14.35 19.07
N ILE A 218 -5.57 -14.34 17.74
CA ILE A 218 -4.72 -15.29 17.01
C ILE A 218 -3.25 -15.07 17.40
N SER A 219 -2.80 -13.82 17.42
CA SER A 219 -1.41 -13.47 17.79
C SER A 219 -1.10 -13.86 19.24
N ALA A 220 -2.02 -13.59 20.17
CA ALA A 220 -1.88 -13.96 21.57
C ALA A 220 -1.83 -15.49 21.74
N LYS A 221 -2.72 -16.24 21.07
CA LYS A 221 -2.73 -17.70 21.08
C LYS A 221 -1.39 -18.30 20.63
N ASN A 222 -0.80 -17.75 19.56
CA ASN A 222 0.51 -18.19 19.06
C ASN A 222 1.66 -17.94 20.07
N LEU A 223 1.46 -16.97 20.97
CA LEU A 223 2.39 -16.70 22.07
C LEU A 223 2.03 -17.48 23.35
N GLY A 224 1.00 -18.33 23.35
CA GLY A 224 0.51 -19.02 24.54
C GLY A 224 -0.15 -18.10 25.57
N ILE A 225 -0.70 -16.98 25.12
CA ILE A 225 -1.44 -16.01 25.95
C ILE A 225 -2.95 -16.21 25.71
N SER A 226 -3.72 -16.37 26.77
CA SER A 226 -5.19 -16.35 26.74
C SER A 226 -5.68 -14.96 27.13
N ILE A 227 -6.59 -14.39 26.34
CA ILE A 227 -7.15 -13.06 26.61
C ILE A 227 -8.62 -13.21 26.99
N LYS A 228 -8.99 -12.63 28.12
CA LYS A 228 -10.39 -12.41 28.51
C LYS A 228 -10.77 -10.95 28.29
N TRP A 229 -11.78 -10.72 27.46
CA TRP A 229 -12.26 -9.38 27.15
C TRP A 229 -13.28 -8.92 28.19
N LEU A 230 -13.09 -7.75 28.77
CA LEU A 230 -13.97 -7.12 29.77
C LEU A 230 -14.33 -5.70 29.33
N GLY A 231 -15.55 -5.29 29.63
CA GLY A 231 -16.05 -3.94 29.28
C GLY A 231 -16.54 -3.84 27.84
N LYS A 232 -16.76 -2.60 27.37
CA LYS A 232 -17.22 -2.29 26.01
C LYS A 232 -16.69 -0.92 25.55
N GLY A 233 -16.53 -0.75 24.24
CA GLY A 233 -16.11 0.51 23.62
C GLY A 233 -14.73 0.95 24.12
N ILE A 234 -14.59 2.23 24.49
CA ILE A 234 -13.30 2.79 24.96
C ILE A 234 -12.81 2.23 26.30
N ASN A 235 -13.71 1.63 27.08
CA ASN A 235 -13.39 1.00 28.38
C ASN A 235 -13.13 -0.50 28.24
N GLU A 236 -13.10 -1.04 27.03
CA GLU A 236 -12.84 -2.45 26.80
C GLU A 236 -11.36 -2.77 27.06
N LYS A 237 -11.12 -3.84 27.81
CA LYS A 237 -9.78 -4.33 28.15
C LYS A 237 -9.67 -5.82 27.91
N GLY A 238 -8.55 -6.23 27.32
CA GLY A 238 -8.10 -7.62 27.28
C GLY A 238 -7.16 -7.89 28.45
N ILE A 239 -7.49 -8.86 29.30
CA ILE A 239 -6.69 -9.30 30.44
C ILE A 239 -6.42 -10.80 30.36
#